data_782f945b30e97557fb31390067f7839e
#
_entry.id   782f945b30e97557fb31390067f7839e
#
_cell.length_a   1.000
_cell.length_b   1.000
_cell.length_c   1.000
_cell.angle_alpha   90.00
_cell.angle_beta   90.00
_cell.angle_gamma   90.00
#
_symmetry.space_group_name_H-M   'P 1'
#
loop_
_entity.id
_entity.type
_entity.pdbx_description
1 polymer ?
#
loop_
_entity_poly.entity_id
_entity_poly.type
_entity_poly.pdbx_seq_one_letter_code
_entity_poly.pdbx_strand_id
1 'polypeptide(L)' 'MKYVQFSSMPMKARIKYVQDKLIKLGYLNDGESQPYKRDKKYIKSLMRFQEDNGITPNADLTESLFEALNYN' A
#
# COMPACT_ATOMS: atom_id res chain seq x y z
N MET A 1 0.48 -14.54 1.64
CA MET A 1 -0.50 -14.25 0.55
C MET A 1 0.25 -14.03 -0.74
N LYS A 2 -0.25 -14.59 -1.83
CA LYS A 2 0.33 -14.39 -3.16
C LYS A 2 -0.39 -13.25 -3.87
N TYR A 3 0.27 -12.64 -4.86
CA TYR A 3 -0.31 -11.52 -5.59
C TYR A 3 -1.66 -11.86 -6.22
N VAL A 4 -1.83 -13.08 -6.74
CA VAL A 4 -3.10 -13.48 -7.35
C VAL A 4 -4.25 -13.39 -6.35
N GLN A 5 -3.99 -13.72 -5.10
CA GLN A 5 -5.00 -13.59 -4.03
C GLN A 5 -5.29 -12.13 -3.73
N PHE A 6 -4.25 -11.32 -3.62
CA PHE A 6 -4.39 -9.89 -3.37
C PHE A 6 -5.17 -9.21 -4.50
N SER A 7 -4.83 -9.50 -5.76
CA SER A 7 -5.48 -8.87 -6.91
C SER A 7 -6.94 -9.29 -7.07
N SER A 8 -7.33 -10.39 -6.45
CA SER A 8 -8.72 -10.88 -6.47
C SER A 8 -9.58 -10.26 -5.38
N MET A 9 -8.97 -9.55 -4.44
CA MET A 9 -9.71 -8.91 -3.35
C MET A 9 -10.44 -7.66 -3.85
N PRO A 10 -11.56 -7.30 -3.22
CA PRO A 10 -12.21 -6.02 -3.51
C PRO A 10 -11.22 -4.86 -3.27
N MET A 11 -11.38 -3.77 -4.00
CA MET A 11 -10.47 -2.63 -3.90
C MET A 11 -10.33 -2.12 -2.47
N LYS A 12 -11.43 -2.02 -1.73
CA LYS A 12 -11.37 -1.57 -0.33
C LYS A 12 -10.48 -2.45 0.52
N ALA A 13 -10.58 -3.77 0.33
CA ALA A 13 -9.75 -4.71 1.08
C ALA A 13 -8.29 -4.59 0.70
N ARG A 14 -8.00 -4.36 -0.59
CA ARG A 14 -6.62 -4.12 -1.03
C ARG A 14 -6.05 -2.86 -0.41
N ILE A 15 -6.83 -1.80 -0.36
CA ILE A 15 -6.40 -0.54 0.27
C ILE A 15 -6.07 -0.77 1.75
N LYS A 16 -6.95 -1.46 2.47
CA LYS A 16 -6.71 -1.76 3.89
C LYS A 16 -5.43 -2.57 4.08
N TYR A 17 -5.21 -3.57 3.23
CA TYR A 17 -3.99 -4.37 3.28
C TYR A 17 -2.75 -3.49 3.12
N VAL A 18 -2.78 -2.58 2.13
CA VAL A 18 -1.65 -1.69 1.88
C VAL A 18 -1.47 -0.71 3.04
N GLN A 19 -2.55 -0.17 3.59
CA GLN A 19 -2.48 0.71 4.76
C GLN A 19 -1.79 0.02 5.92
N ASP A 20 -2.18 -1.21 6.22
CA ASP A 20 -1.57 -1.98 7.32
C ASP A 20 -0.08 -2.22 7.09
N LYS A 21 0.32 -2.51 5.86
CA LYS A 21 1.73 -2.69 5.52
C LYS A 21 2.51 -1.38 5.65
N LEU A 22 1.95 -0.27 5.19
CA LEU A 22 2.59 1.03 5.30
C LEU A 22 2.77 1.46 6.75
N ILE A 23 1.81 1.13 7.60
CA ILE A 23 1.92 1.39 9.04
C ILE A 23 3.05 0.56 9.62
N LYS A 24 3.07 -0.72 9.31
CA LYS A 24 4.10 -1.63 9.81
C LYS A 24 5.50 -1.21 9.37
N LEU A 25 5.63 -0.71 8.16
CA LEU A 25 6.92 -0.29 7.60
C LEU A 25 7.31 1.15 7.98
N GLY A 26 6.44 1.86 8.69
CA GLY A 26 6.77 3.20 9.19
C GLY A 26 6.48 4.34 8.23
N TYR A 27 5.77 4.08 7.13
CA TYR A 27 5.42 5.12 6.16
C TYR A 27 4.12 5.85 6.50
N LEU A 28 3.30 5.24 7.34
CA LEU A 28 2.01 5.78 7.72
C LEU A 28 1.82 5.53 9.21
N ASN A 29 1.31 6.52 9.94
CA ASN A 29 1.01 6.33 11.36
C ASN A 29 -0.38 5.75 11.52
N ASP A 30 -0.55 4.89 12.54
CA ASP A 30 -1.85 4.31 12.86
C ASP A 30 -2.83 5.44 13.18
N GLY A 31 -4.01 5.40 12.55
CA GLY A 31 -5.02 6.43 12.73
C GLY A 31 -4.84 7.67 11.86
N GLU A 32 -3.74 7.77 11.12
CA GLU A 32 -3.47 8.93 10.27
C GLU A 32 -4.31 8.90 8.99
N SER A 33 -4.58 7.71 8.45
CA SER A 33 -5.42 7.51 7.28
C SER A 33 -6.68 6.77 7.69
N GLN A 34 -7.82 7.12 7.09
CA GLN A 34 -9.07 6.42 7.35
C GLN A 34 -9.00 5.00 6.78
N PRO A 35 -9.30 3.96 7.58
CA PRO A 35 -9.25 2.59 7.08
C PRO A 35 -10.14 2.40 5.85
N TYR A 36 -9.65 1.62 4.90
CA TYR A 36 -10.34 1.30 3.65
C TYR A 36 -10.50 2.48 2.70
N LYS A 37 -9.94 3.65 3.02
CA LYS A 37 -10.09 4.85 2.18
C LYS A 37 -8.79 5.23 1.50
N ARG A 38 -8.90 5.60 0.24
CA ARG A 38 -7.78 6.08 -0.56
C ARG A 38 -7.67 7.60 -0.39
N ASP A 39 -7.38 8.02 0.85
CA ASP A 39 -7.29 9.44 1.18
C ASP A 39 -5.89 10.00 0.91
N LYS A 40 -5.71 11.31 1.13
CA LYS A 40 -4.45 11.99 0.85
C LYS A 40 -3.27 11.40 1.61
N LYS A 41 -3.47 11.06 2.88
CA LYS A 41 -2.39 10.50 3.70
C LYS A 41 -1.95 9.14 3.18
N TYR A 42 -2.91 8.29 2.81
CA TYR A 42 -2.63 7.00 2.22
C TYR A 42 -1.85 7.15 0.91
N ILE A 43 -2.35 7.99 0.00
CA ILE A 43 -1.72 8.19 -1.31
C ILE A 43 -0.29 8.70 -1.15
N LYS A 44 -0.10 9.70 -0.30
CA LYS A 44 1.21 10.30 -0.07
C LYS A 44 2.20 9.29 0.49
N SER A 45 1.77 8.52 1.49
CA SER A 45 2.61 7.50 2.10
C SER A 45 2.97 6.39 1.11
N LEU A 46 2.00 5.97 0.31
CA LEU A 46 2.21 4.94 -0.69
C LEU A 46 3.20 5.40 -1.77
N MET A 47 3.03 6.62 -2.26
CA MET A 47 3.95 7.16 -3.26
C MET A 47 5.37 7.27 -2.73
N ARG A 48 5.52 7.66 -1.47
CA ARG A 48 6.83 7.72 -0.83
C ARG A 48 7.47 6.34 -0.76
N PHE A 49 6.70 5.33 -0.39
CA PHE A 49 7.18 3.96 -0.37
C PHE A 49 7.62 3.51 -1.77
N GLN A 50 6.81 3.84 -2.77
CA GLN A 50 7.13 3.49 -4.16
C GLN A 50 8.46 4.13 -4.58
N GLU A 51 8.65 5.41 -4.30
CA GLU A 51 9.90 6.10 -4.61
C GLU A 51 11.10 5.42 -3.96
N ASP A 52 10.98 5.08 -2.68
CA ASP A 52 12.05 4.45 -1.93
C ASP A 52 12.42 3.07 -2.49
N ASN A 53 11.50 2.44 -3.20
CA ASN A 53 11.70 1.10 -3.74
C ASN A 53 11.88 1.08 -5.26
N GLY A 54 12.10 2.24 -5.86
CA GLY A 54 12.36 2.32 -7.31
C GLY A 54 11.13 2.01 -8.16
N ILE A 55 9.94 2.19 -7.61
CA ILE A 55 8.68 1.99 -8.31
C ILE A 55 8.11 3.36 -8.67
N THR A 56 7.49 3.49 -9.85
CA THR A 56 6.85 4.74 -10.25
C THR A 56 5.85 5.19 -9.18
N PRO A 57 6.00 6.41 -8.63
CA PRO A 57 5.14 6.88 -7.53
C PRO A 57 3.78 7.36 -8.05
N ASN A 58 2.91 6.43 -8.36
CA ASN A 58 1.58 6.70 -8.91
C ASN A 58 0.45 6.15 -8.05
N ALA A 59 0.79 5.52 -6.92
CA ALA A 59 -0.15 4.88 -5.99
C ALA A 59 -0.95 3.74 -6.62
N ASP A 60 -0.49 3.18 -7.75
CA ASP A 60 -1.14 2.02 -8.36
C ASP A 60 -0.75 0.75 -7.60
N LEU A 61 -1.72 -0.17 -7.49
CA LEU A 61 -1.53 -1.42 -6.77
C LEU A 61 -1.08 -2.52 -7.73
N THR A 62 0.18 -2.46 -8.14
CA THR A 62 0.77 -3.41 -9.09
C THR A 62 1.39 -4.59 -8.36
N GLU A 63 1.74 -5.61 -9.13
CA GLU A 63 2.45 -6.76 -8.58
C GLU A 63 3.81 -6.34 -7.98
N SER A 64 4.52 -5.44 -8.65
CA SER A 64 5.79 -4.92 -8.15
C SER A 64 5.62 -4.26 -6.78
N LEU A 65 4.57 -3.47 -6.61
CA LEU A 65 4.26 -2.86 -5.32
C LEU A 65 3.98 -3.92 -4.27
N PHE A 66 3.13 -4.89 -4.61
CA PHE A 66 2.76 -5.95 -3.68
C PHE A 66 4.00 -6.71 -3.20
N GLU A 67 4.87 -7.07 -4.13
CA GLU A 67 6.09 -7.79 -3.79
C GLU A 67 7.01 -6.96 -2.90
N ALA A 68 7.18 -5.67 -3.20
CA ALA A 68 8.00 -4.78 -2.38
C ALA A 68 7.45 -4.65 -0.96
N LEU A 69 6.12 -4.56 -0.81
CA LEU A 69 5.49 -4.50 0.51
C LEU A 69 5.71 -5.77 1.33
N ASN A 70 5.86 -6.90 0.67
CA ASN A 70 6.00 -8.19 1.34
C ASN A 70 7.44 -8.68 1.43
N TYR A 71 8.36 -7.99 0.77
CA TYR A 71 9.77 -8.35 0.81
C TYR A 71 10.39 -8.06 2.19
N ASN A 72 9.93 -6.99 2.81
CA ASN A 72 10.46 -6.60 4.12
C ASN A 72 9.72 -7.33 5.25
#